data_3b4307e191fe04636f8f3f5708ed13c4
#
_entry.id   3b4307e191fe04636f8f3f5708ed13c4
#
_cell.length_a   1.000
_cell.length_b   1.000
_cell.length_c   1.000
_cell.angle_alpha   90.00
_cell.angle_beta   90.00
_cell.angle_gamma   90.00
#
_symmetry.space_group_name_H-M   'P 1'
#
loop_
_entity.id
_entity.type
_entity.pdbx_description
1 polymer ?
#
loop_
_entity_poly.entity_id
_entity_poly.type
_entity_poly.pdbx_seq_one_letter_code
_entity_poly.pdbx_strand_id
1 'polypeptide(L)'
;MPDLRAMLLLALLVPASVLANAVDEWRFRVMLDDREIGSHRFTVTERDGRREVESDASFAVRFLFIDAYRYTHRAQERWRGDCLEAIEAVTDDNGRQLKVRGVRDGGRLDVVTEEGRASLPGCVMSFAYWNPAMLRQARLLNAQTGEHDAVRVEALGEEPIRISDRELLARRYALHAEGLRIDLWYGPGDRWVQLESKTRTGQRLRYLIQ
;
A
#
# COMPACT_ATOMS: atom_id res chain seq x y z
N MET A 1 65.96 -25.82 31.42
CA MET A 1 64.77 -25.04 31.85
C MET A 1 64.12 -24.47 30.62
N PRO A 2 63.02 -25.02 30.11
CA PRO A 2 62.31 -24.46 28.96
C PRO A 2 61.16 -23.62 29.45
N ASP A 3 61.12 -22.36 28.93
CA ASP A 3 60.07 -21.38 29.15
C ASP A 3 58.76 -21.79 28.46
N LEU A 4 57.72 -21.98 29.27
CA LEU A 4 56.38 -22.26 28.82
C LEU A 4 55.66 -20.91 28.55
N ARG A 5 55.66 -20.44 27.30
CA ARG A 5 54.88 -19.27 26.88
C ARG A 5 53.41 -19.67 26.67
N ALA A 6 52.59 -19.32 27.63
CA ALA A 6 51.11 -19.45 27.52
C ALA A 6 50.59 -18.48 26.46
N MET A 7 50.09 -19.03 25.38
CA MET A 7 49.43 -18.28 24.28
C MET A 7 47.94 -18.11 24.63
N LEU A 8 47.60 -16.92 25.09
CA LEU A 8 46.20 -16.55 25.42
C LEU A 8 45.42 -16.34 24.12
N LEU A 9 44.57 -17.27 23.73
CA LEU A 9 43.62 -17.12 22.63
C LEU A 9 42.44 -16.25 23.10
N LEU A 10 42.43 -15.00 22.67
CA LEU A 10 41.32 -14.07 22.86
C LEU A 10 40.21 -14.39 21.82
N ALA A 11 39.17 -15.09 22.24
CA ALA A 11 38.01 -15.36 21.41
C ALA A 11 37.20 -14.08 21.28
N LEU A 12 37.24 -13.46 20.10
CA LEU A 12 36.37 -12.34 19.73
C LEU A 12 34.92 -12.84 19.59
N LEU A 13 34.09 -12.60 20.59
CA LEU A 13 32.63 -12.72 20.47
C LEU A 13 32.12 -11.60 19.56
N VAL A 14 31.82 -11.94 18.30
CA VAL A 14 31.07 -11.05 17.40
C VAL A 14 29.60 -11.13 17.83
N PRO A 15 28.99 -10.01 18.26
CA PRO A 15 27.54 -10.04 18.58
C PRO A 15 26.77 -10.32 17.30
N ALA A 16 26.00 -11.40 17.28
CA ALA A 16 25.02 -11.65 16.23
C ALA A 16 23.94 -10.57 16.31
N SER A 17 23.96 -9.64 15.36
CA SER A 17 22.90 -8.65 15.21
C SER A 17 21.60 -9.39 14.87
N VAL A 18 20.69 -9.48 15.83
CA VAL A 18 19.33 -9.94 15.59
C VAL A 18 18.67 -8.86 14.73
N LEU A 19 18.49 -9.12 13.44
CA LEU A 19 17.71 -8.27 12.55
C LEU A 19 16.25 -8.35 13.02
N ALA A 20 15.81 -7.34 13.74
CA ALA A 20 14.42 -7.22 14.14
C ALA A 20 13.56 -6.97 12.88
N ASN A 21 12.47 -7.70 12.72
CA ASN A 21 11.49 -7.41 11.68
C ASN A 21 10.89 -6.04 11.97
N ALA A 22 10.99 -5.10 11.02
CA ALA A 22 10.27 -3.85 11.08
C ALA A 22 8.84 -4.11 10.62
N VAL A 23 7.87 -3.66 11.42
CA VAL A 23 6.45 -3.74 11.08
C VAL A 23 5.88 -2.33 11.11
N ASP A 24 5.38 -1.87 9.96
CA ASP A 24 4.66 -0.61 9.83
C ASP A 24 3.17 -0.89 9.61
N GLU A 25 2.33 -0.14 10.29
CA GLU A 25 0.88 -0.27 10.16
C GLU A 25 0.22 1.07 9.87
N TRP A 26 -0.74 1.05 8.96
CA TRP A 26 -1.66 2.14 8.66
C TRP A 26 -3.08 1.67 8.92
N ARG A 27 -3.82 2.42 9.71
CA ARG A 27 -5.25 2.20 9.95
C ARG A 27 -6.00 3.45 9.57
N PHE A 28 -6.95 3.32 8.65
CA PHE A 28 -7.76 4.42 8.17
C PHE A 28 -9.22 4.21 8.52
N ARG A 29 -9.86 5.27 9.00
CA ARG A 29 -11.31 5.40 8.89
C ARG A 29 -11.64 5.84 7.48
N VAL A 30 -12.65 5.23 6.90
CA VAL A 30 -13.11 5.57 5.54
C VAL A 30 -14.43 6.30 5.65
N MET A 31 -14.45 7.51 5.09
CA MET A 31 -15.59 8.44 5.13
C MET A 31 -16.16 8.59 3.73
N LEU A 32 -17.48 8.60 3.61
CA LEU A 32 -18.20 9.04 2.42
C LEU A 32 -18.94 10.33 2.79
N ASP A 33 -18.52 11.45 2.21
CA ASP A 33 -18.84 12.80 2.67
C ASP A 33 -18.47 12.93 4.17
N ASP A 34 -19.43 13.11 5.05
CA ASP A 34 -19.20 13.24 6.50
C ASP A 34 -19.63 11.98 7.30
N ARG A 35 -19.95 10.89 6.62
CA ARG A 35 -20.35 9.63 7.25
C ARG A 35 -19.22 8.62 7.19
N GLU A 36 -18.88 8.04 8.34
CA GLU A 36 -17.99 6.88 8.38
C GLU A 36 -18.70 5.66 7.79
N ILE A 37 -18.04 5.00 6.83
CA ILE A 37 -18.57 3.84 6.12
C ILE A 37 -17.76 2.57 6.35
N GLY A 38 -16.61 2.66 7.03
CA GLY A 38 -15.77 1.51 7.32
C GLY A 38 -14.31 1.85 7.53
N SER A 39 -13.45 0.88 7.30
CA SER A 39 -12.03 0.99 7.55
C SER A 39 -11.18 0.32 6.46
N HIS A 40 -9.92 0.73 6.39
CA HIS A 40 -8.88 0.10 5.59
C HIS A 40 -7.59 0.02 6.41
N ARG A 41 -7.03 -1.18 6.51
CA ARG A 41 -5.77 -1.44 7.21
C ARG A 41 -4.72 -1.92 6.21
N PHE A 42 -3.49 -1.42 6.39
CA PHE A 42 -2.30 -1.94 5.72
C PHE A 42 -1.27 -2.34 6.78
N THR A 43 -0.65 -3.48 6.59
CA THR A 43 0.47 -3.94 7.40
C THR A 43 1.63 -4.23 6.46
N VAL A 44 2.78 -3.62 6.71
CA VAL A 44 4.02 -3.84 5.96
C VAL A 44 5.04 -4.44 6.90
N THR A 45 5.46 -5.67 6.61
CA THR A 45 6.52 -6.35 7.35
C THR A 45 7.76 -6.39 6.48
N GLU A 46 8.87 -5.82 6.96
CA GLU A 46 10.14 -5.85 6.25
C GLU A 46 11.12 -6.82 6.92
N ARG A 47 11.68 -7.71 6.09
CA ARG A 47 12.71 -8.66 6.49
C ARG A 47 13.66 -8.92 5.33
N ASP A 48 14.97 -8.78 5.57
CA ASP A 48 16.05 -9.10 4.61
C ASP A 48 15.85 -8.42 3.23
N GLY A 49 15.42 -7.15 3.23
CA GLY A 49 15.17 -6.37 2.01
C GLY A 49 13.95 -6.81 1.20
N ARG A 50 13.11 -7.67 1.78
CA ARG A 50 11.79 -8.04 1.25
C ARG A 50 10.72 -7.44 2.11
N ARG A 51 9.63 -7.03 1.48
CA ARG A 51 8.43 -6.54 2.18
C ARG A 51 7.25 -7.44 1.85
N GLU A 52 6.55 -7.84 2.89
CA GLU A 52 5.24 -8.49 2.81
C GLU A 52 4.20 -7.47 3.23
N VAL A 53 3.19 -7.30 2.40
CA VAL A 53 2.14 -6.30 2.62
C VAL A 53 0.79 -6.99 2.64
N GLU A 54 0.05 -6.72 3.70
CA GLU A 54 -1.35 -7.12 3.82
C GLU A 54 -2.22 -5.88 3.77
N SER A 55 -3.27 -5.93 2.96
CA SER A 55 -4.28 -4.88 2.82
C SER A 55 -5.65 -5.48 3.09
N ASP A 56 -6.42 -4.89 4.02
CA ASP A 56 -7.77 -5.33 4.38
C ASP A 56 -8.71 -4.13 4.48
N ALA A 57 -9.66 -4.04 3.55
CA ALA A 57 -10.66 -2.98 3.49
C ALA A 57 -12.06 -3.55 3.63
N SER A 58 -12.91 -2.86 4.39
CA SER A 58 -14.33 -3.20 4.55
C SER A 58 -15.16 -1.94 4.69
N PHE A 59 -16.09 -1.72 3.75
CA PHE A 59 -16.99 -0.56 3.73
C PHE A 59 -18.43 -1.01 3.57
N ALA A 60 -19.36 -0.30 4.23
CA ALA A 60 -20.78 -0.48 4.04
C ALA A 60 -21.50 0.87 4.06
N VAL A 61 -22.21 1.18 2.98
CA VAL A 61 -23.10 2.33 2.91
C VAL A 61 -24.52 1.87 3.20
N ARG A 62 -25.12 2.40 4.26
CA ARG A 62 -26.48 2.07 4.69
C ARG A 62 -27.43 3.23 4.43
N PHE A 63 -28.58 2.91 3.87
CA PHE A 63 -29.69 3.84 3.77
C PHE A 63 -30.89 3.26 4.57
N LEU A 64 -31.28 3.98 5.61
CA LEU A 64 -32.22 3.49 6.63
C LEU A 64 -31.70 2.19 7.26
N PHE A 65 -32.37 1.05 7.02
CA PHE A 65 -32.02 -0.27 7.56
C PHE A 65 -31.49 -1.23 6.48
N ILE A 66 -31.21 -0.72 5.25
CA ILE A 66 -30.79 -1.52 4.10
C ILE A 66 -29.34 -1.20 3.77
N ASP A 67 -28.52 -2.25 3.59
CA ASP A 67 -27.18 -2.11 3.02
C ASP A 67 -27.34 -1.76 1.53
N ALA A 68 -27.09 -0.50 1.19
CA ALA A 68 -27.21 0.00 -0.17
C ALA A 68 -25.95 -0.31 -1.02
N TYR A 69 -24.80 -0.49 -0.35
CA TYR A 69 -23.54 -0.85 -0.99
C TYR A 69 -22.62 -1.52 0.04
N ARG A 70 -21.96 -2.60 -0.37
CA ARG A 70 -20.96 -3.28 0.44
C ARG A 70 -19.69 -3.50 -0.39
N TYR A 71 -18.55 -3.28 0.22
CA TYR A 71 -17.25 -3.48 -0.39
C TYR A 71 -16.32 -4.17 0.59
N THR A 72 -15.65 -5.22 0.14
CA THR A 72 -14.50 -5.80 0.85
C THR A 72 -13.36 -6.02 -0.12
N HIS A 73 -12.14 -5.75 0.33
CA HIS A 73 -10.93 -6.01 -0.44
C HIS A 73 -9.85 -6.56 0.47
N ARG A 74 -9.22 -7.64 0.07
CA ARG A 74 -8.05 -8.21 0.72
C ARG A 74 -6.98 -8.44 -0.32
N ALA A 75 -5.77 -7.99 -0.01
CA ALA A 75 -4.61 -8.25 -0.84
C ALA A 75 -3.41 -8.67 0.02
N GLN A 76 -2.63 -9.59 -0.52
CA GLN A 76 -1.31 -9.98 -0.02
C GLN A 76 -0.31 -9.74 -1.13
N GLU A 77 0.71 -8.96 -0.83
CA GLU A 77 1.75 -8.59 -1.79
C GLU A 77 3.13 -8.93 -1.24
N ARG A 78 4.01 -9.39 -2.11
CA ARG A 78 5.44 -9.57 -1.80
C ARG A 78 6.25 -8.66 -2.70
N TRP A 79 7.21 -7.98 -2.10
CA TRP A 79 8.03 -6.96 -2.74
C TRP A 79 9.52 -7.24 -2.55
N ARG A 80 10.30 -6.87 -3.57
CA ARG A 80 11.76 -6.75 -3.45
C ARG A 80 12.15 -5.34 -3.88
N GLY A 81 12.66 -4.54 -2.93
CA GLY A 81 12.82 -3.12 -3.15
C GLY A 81 11.46 -2.50 -3.55
N ASP A 82 11.41 -1.78 -4.66
CA ASP A 82 10.18 -1.15 -5.16
C ASP A 82 9.44 -2.00 -6.22
N CYS A 83 9.87 -3.25 -6.44
CA CYS A 83 9.25 -4.12 -7.42
C CYS A 83 8.35 -5.17 -6.77
N LEU A 84 7.14 -5.30 -7.28
CA LEU A 84 6.20 -6.35 -6.91
C LEU A 84 6.71 -7.70 -7.39
N GLU A 85 6.89 -8.66 -6.48
CA GLU A 85 7.26 -10.05 -6.79
C GLU A 85 6.03 -10.95 -6.91
N ALA A 86 5.03 -10.72 -6.06
CA ALA A 86 3.76 -11.43 -6.16
C ALA A 86 2.61 -10.60 -5.57
N ILE A 87 1.41 -10.87 -6.05
CA ILE A 87 0.16 -10.33 -5.54
C ILE A 87 -0.93 -11.40 -5.60
N GLU A 88 -1.70 -11.50 -4.53
CA GLU A 88 -2.98 -12.21 -4.50
C GLU A 88 -4.01 -11.27 -3.89
N ALA A 89 -5.06 -10.95 -4.64
CA ALA A 89 -6.11 -10.06 -4.18
C ALA A 89 -7.49 -10.59 -4.51
N VAL A 90 -8.42 -10.37 -3.58
CA VAL A 90 -9.84 -10.70 -3.73
C VAL A 90 -10.66 -9.48 -3.33
N THR A 91 -11.57 -9.08 -4.20
CA THR A 91 -12.48 -7.96 -3.97
C THR A 91 -13.91 -8.43 -4.15
N ASP A 92 -14.77 -8.07 -3.22
CA ASP A 92 -16.24 -8.11 -3.39
C ASP A 92 -16.73 -6.67 -3.51
N ASP A 93 -17.11 -6.28 -4.72
CA ASP A 93 -17.67 -4.97 -5.01
C ASP A 93 -19.17 -5.10 -5.20
N ASN A 94 -19.90 -5.01 -4.09
CA ASN A 94 -21.36 -5.10 -4.04
C ASN A 94 -21.92 -6.38 -4.70
N GLY A 95 -21.26 -7.52 -4.42
CA GLY A 95 -21.60 -8.84 -4.97
C GLY A 95 -20.82 -9.24 -6.22
N ARG A 96 -20.12 -8.29 -6.87
CA ARG A 96 -19.20 -8.62 -7.97
C ARG A 96 -17.86 -9.06 -7.38
N GLN A 97 -17.54 -10.33 -7.58
CA GLN A 97 -16.26 -10.90 -7.16
C GLN A 97 -15.19 -10.61 -8.21
N LEU A 98 -14.04 -10.12 -7.75
CA LEU A 98 -12.87 -9.89 -8.59
C LEU A 98 -11.67 -10.58 -7.93
N LYS A 99 -10.82 -11.21 -8.74
CA LYS A 99 -9.59 -11.86 -8.28
C LYS A 99 -8.42 -11.44 -9.15
N VAL A 100 -7.34 -11.08 -8.49
CA VAL A 100 -6.07 -10.74 -9.15
C VAL A 100 -4.99 -11.64 -8.56
N ARG A 101 -4.26 -12.32 -9.41
CA ARG A 101 -3.07 -13.07 -9.05
C ARG A 101 -1.92 -12.64 -9.96
N GLY A 102 -0.80 -12.25 -9.37
CA GLY A 102 0.40 -11.88 -10.10
C GLY A 102 1.62 -12.58 -9.53
N VAL A 103 2.51 -13.04 -10.38
CA VAL A 103 3.79 -13.63 -9.99
C VAL A 103 4.87 -13.17 -10.96
N ARG A 104 6.01 -12.75 -10.40
CA ARG A 104 7.17 -12.37 -11.18
C ARG A 104 7.91 -13.62 -11.65
N ASP A 105 8.11 -13.70 -12.96
CA ASP A 105 8.98 -14.66 -13.58
C ASP A 105 9.99 -13.93 -14.48
N GLY A 106 11.27 -14.14 -14.20
CA GLY A 106 12.34 -13.40 -14.88
C GLY A 106 12.18 -11.89 -14.75
N GLY A 107 12.14 -11.18 -15.85
CA GLY A 107 12.00 -9.73 -15.95
C GLY A 107 10.55 -9.23 -16.05
N ARG A 108 9.52 -10.07 -15.85
CA ARG A 108 8.11 -9.76 -16.10
C ARG A 108 7.26 -10.15 -14.89
N LEU A 109 6.15 -9.44 -14.69
CA LEU A 109 5.09 -9.83 -13.76
C LEU A 109 3.92 -10.38 -14.59
N ASP A 110 3.65 -11.67 -14.46
CA ASP A 110 2.51 -12.31 -15.10
C ASP A 110 1.29 -12.17 -14.21
N VAL A 111 0.27 -11.48 -14.71
CA VAL A 111 -0.98 -11.18 -13.99
C VAL A 111 -2.11 -11.97 -14.60
N VAL A 112 -2.91 -12.61 -13.75
CA VAL A 112 -4.09 -13.40 -14.12
C VAL A 112 -5.29 -12.86 -13.38
N THR A 113 -6.38 -12.62 -14.11
CA THR A 113 -7.70 -12.24 -13.62
C THR A 113 -8.77 -13.15 -14.24
N GLU A 114 -10.02 -12.97 -13.88
CA GLU A 114 -11.13 -13.65 -14.54
C GLU A 114 -11.33 -13.18 -16.01
N GLU A 115 -10.88 -11.95 -16.33
CA GLU A 115 -11.00 -11.35 -17.65
C GLU A 115 -9.86 -11.75 -18.60
N GLY A 116 -8.74 -12.30 -18.07
CA GLY A 116 -7.63 -12.75 -18.89
C GLY A 116 -6.28 -12.75 -18.22
N ARG A 117 -5.24 -12.70 -19.06
CA ARG A 117 -3.84 -12.70 -18.63
C ARG A 117 -3.08 -11.56 -19.28
N ALA A 118 -2.19 -10.96 -18.52
CA ALA A 118 -1.24 -9.95 -19.00
C ALA A 118 0.15 -10.25 -18.48
N SER A 119 1.19 -9.92 -19.26
CA SER A 119 2.58 -10.07 -18.88
C SER A 119 3.25 -8.69 -18.91
N LEU A 120 3.51 -8.13 -17.74
CA LEU A 120 3.96 -6.77 -17.55
C LEU A 120 5.49 -6.73 -17.43
N PRO A 121 6.19 -6.01 -18.31
CA PRO A 121 7.66 -5.98 -18.29
C PRO A 121 8.21 -5.07 -17.19
N GLY A 122 9.43 -5.37 -16.75
CA GLY A 122 10.19 -4.51 -15.84
C GLY A 122 9.75 -4.58 -14.38
N CYS A 123 10.05 -3.53 -13.65
CA CYS A 123 9.66 -3.36 -12.27
C CYS A 123 8.24 -2.80 -12.20
N VAL A 124 7.28 -3.60 -11.81
CA VAL A 124 5.88 -3.20 -11.66
C VAL A 124 5.63 -2.80 -10.21
N MET A 125 4.93 -1.69 -9.99
CA MET A 125 4.37 -1.29 -8.70
C MET A 125 2.84 -1.33 -8.75
N SER A 126 2.21 -1.68 -7.64
CA SER A 126 0.77 -1.49 -7.44
C SER A 126 0.47 -0.05 -6.99
N PHE A 127 -0.82 0.30 -6.79
CA PHE A 127 -1.22 1.50 -6.07
C PHE A 127 -0.83 1.41 -4.60
N ALA A 128 0.46 1.28 -4.34
CA ALA A 128 1.08 1.07 -3.04
C ALA A 128 1.22 2.41 -2.28
N TYR A 129 0.10 3.00 -1.83
CA TYR A 129 0.07 4.31 -1.17
C TYR A 129 1.03 4.41 0.02
N TRP A 130 1.33 3.30 0.68
CA TRP A 130 2.31 3.20 1.76
C TRP A 130 3.76 3.41 1.29
N ASN A 131 4.05 3.25 -0.01
CA ASN A 131 5.38 3.41 -0.61
C ASN A 131 5.40 4.64 -1.54
N PRO A 132 5.98 5.77 -1.11
CA PRO A 132 6.00 6.99 -1.92
C PRO A 132 6.78 6.87 -3.23
N ALA A 133 7.54 5.79 -3.47
CA ALA A 133 8.17 5.52 -4.76
C ALA A 133 7.13 5.36 -5.89
N MET A 134 5.87 5.01 -5.56
CA MET A 134 4.79 4.94 -6.55
C MET A 134 4.48 6.29 -7.20
N LEU A 135 4.74 7.41 -6.52
CA LEU A 135 4.50 8.76 -7.04
C LEU A 135 5.38 9.11 -8.26
N ARG A 136 6.42 8.32 -8.53
CA ARG A 136 7.33 8.49 -9.67
C ARG A 136 7.06 7.53 -10.83
N GLN A 137 6.03 6.70 -10.71
CA GLN A 137 5.68 5.72 -11.74
C GLN A 137 4.79 6.34 -12.82
N ALA A 138 4.95 5.87 -14.05
CA ALA A 138 4.07 6.21 -15.16
C ALA A 138 2.88 5.24 -15.29
N ARG A 139 2.97 4.07 -14.64
CA ARG A 139 1.92 3.04 -14.60
C ARG A 139 1.91 2.35 -13.25
N LEU A 140 0.71 2.00 -12.78
CA LEU A 140 0.51 1.28 -11.52
C LEU A 140 -0.46 0.11 -11.75
N LEU A 141 -0.17 -1.02 -11.11
CA LEU A 141 -1.07 -2.19 -11.12
C LEU A 141 -2.22 -1.95 -10.14
N ASN A 142 -3.43 -2.07 -10.62
CA ASN A 142 -4.63 -2.01 -9.82
C ASN A 142 -4.86 -3.38 -9.15
N ALA A 143 -4.73 -3.44 -7.84
CA ALA A 143 -4.89 -4.67 -7.07
C ALA A 143 -6.34 -5.20 -7.08
N GLN A 144 -7.31 -4.37 -7.44
CA GLN A 144 -8.72 -4.77 -7.54
C GLN A 144 -9.05 -5.40 -8.89
N THR A 145 -8.55 -4.84 -9.99
CA THR A 145 -8.93 -5.23 -11.35
C THR A 145 -7.84 -6.01 -12.10
N GLY A 146 -6.57 -5.88 -11.68
CA GLY A 146 -5.41 -6.43 -12.41
C GLY A 146 -4.99 -5.58 -13.61
N GLU A 147 -5.63 -4.44 -13.85
CA GLU A 147 -5.25 -3.50 -14.91
C GLU A 147 -3.94 -2.79 -14.56
N HIS A 148 -3.16 -2.48 -15.58
CA HIS A 148 -1.91 -1.72 -15.44
C HIS A 148 -2.14 -0.31 -15.94
N ASP A 149 -2.71 0.52 -15.05
CA ASP A 149 -3.21 1.85 -15.36
C ASP A 149 -2.08 2.84 -15.66
N ALA A 150 -2.24 3.64 -16.69
CA ALA A 150 -1.40 4.81 -16.90
C ALA A 150 -1.73 5.86 -15.86
N VAL A 151 -0.72 6.41 -15.19
CA VAL A 151 -0.90 7.41 -14.14
C VAL A 151 -0.03 8.64 -14.41
N ARG A 152 -0.50 9.78 -13.93
CA ARG A 152 0.25 11.03 -13.86
C ARG A 152 0.12 11.59 -12.46
N VAL A 153 1.24 11.92 -11.86
CA VAL A 153 1.30 12.52 -10.53
C VAL A 153 1.76 13.96 -10.63
N GLU A 154 1.09 14.83 -9.90
CA GLU A 154 1.37 16.26 -9.78
C GLU A 154 1.60 16.61 -8.31
N ALA A 155 2.73 17.27 -7.99
CA ALA A 155 2.98 17.80 -6.66
C ALA A 155 2.22 19.12 -6.50
N LEU A 156 1.38 19.21 -5.46
CA LEU A 156 0.54 20.39 -5.19
C LEU A 156 1.10 21.29 -4.06
N GLY A 157 2.27 20.92 -3.50
CA GLY A 157 2.92 21.65 -2.42
C GLY A 157 2.62 21.08 -1.04
N GLU A 158 2.88 21.87 -0.01
CA GLU A 158 2.67 21.52 1.38
C GLU A 158 1.49 22.31 1.94
N GLU A 159 0.69 21.65 2.78
CA GLU A 159 -0.41 22.30 3.48
C GLU A 159 -0.58 21.70 4.88
N PRO A 160 -1.07 22.50 5.85
CA PRO A 160 -1.42 21.97 7.17
C PRO A 160 -2.66 21.09 7.04
N ILE A 161 -2.59 19.90 7.64
CA ILE A 161 -3.75 19.01 7.79
C ILE A 161 -3.95 18.68 9.26
N ARG A 162 -5.18 18.38 9.65
CA ARG A 162 -5.52 17.98 11.01
C ARG A 162 -5.75 16.47 11.08
N ILE A 163 -5.00 15.80 11.96
CA ILE A 163 -5.19 14.39 12.29
C ILE A 163 -5.54 14.33 13.78
N SER A 164 -6.77 13.92 14.11
CA SER A 164 -7.31 14.01 15.46
C SER A 164 -7.19 15.45 16.00
N ASP A 165 -6.45 15.65 17.08
CA ASP A 165 -6.25 16.96 17.72
C ASP A 165 -4.93 17.65 17.34
N ARG A 166 -4.17 17.06 16.40
CA ARG A 166 -2.85 17.58 16.02
C ARG A 166 -2.89 18.11 14.60
N GLU A 167 -2.25 19.26 14.39
CA GLU A 167 -1.95 19.80 13.08
C GLU A 167 -0.55 19.34 12.66
N LEU A 168 -0.41 18.90 11.43
CA LEU A 168 0.87 18.57 10.84
C LEU A 168 0.97 19.12 9.43
N LEU A 169 2.18 19.46 8.98
CA LEU A 169 2.46 19.85 7.61
C LEU A 169 2.60 18.58 6.76
N ALA A 170 1.82 18.49 5.69
CA ALA A 170 1.83 17.35 4.78
C ALA A 170 2.03 17.79 3.34
N ARG A 171 2.80 17.01 2.58
CA ARG A 171 2.93 17.18 1.14
C ARG A 171 1.74 16.56 0.43
N ARG A 172 1.11 17.35 -0.42
CA ARG A 172 -0.04 16.93 -1.21
C ARG A 172 0.35 16.61 -2.63
N TYR A 173 -0.19 15.54 -3.16
CA TYR A 173 -0.03 15.10 -4.53
C TYR A 173 -1.40 14.79 -5.14
N ALA A 174 -1.59 15.11 -6.42
CA ALA A 174 -2.72 14.62 -7.20
C ALA A 174 -2.25 13.50 -8.13
N LEU A 175 -2.81 12.32 -7.97
CA LEU A 175 -2.63 11.19 -8.86
C LEU A 175 -3.83 11.11 -9.79
N HIS A 176 -3.57 11.09 -11.09
CA HIS A 176 -4.58 10.99 -12.14
C HIS A 176 -4.42 9.65 -12.85
N ALA A 177 -5.50 8.89 -12.95
CA ALA A 177 -5.67 7.72 -13.82
C ALA A 177 -6.91 7.93 -14.69
N GLU A 178 -7.21 7.02 -15.61
CA GLU A 178 -8.39 7.16 -16.47
C GLU A 178 -9.67 7.24 -15.62
N GLY A 179 -10.39 8.36 -15.77
CA GLY A 179 -11.63 8.62 -15.04
C GLY A 179 -11.49 8.75 -13.51
N LEU A 180 -10.26 8.77 -12.97
CA LEU A 180 -10.00 8.81 -11.55
C LEU A 180 -8.98 9.89 -11.18
N ARG A 181 -9.30 10.67 -10.14
CA ARG A 181 -8.35 11.53 -9.43
C ARG A 181 -8.32 11.15 -7.96
N ILE A 182 -7.10 10.99 -7.45
CA ILE A 182 -6.84 10.72 -6.04
C ILE A 182 -5.89 11.79 -5.53
N ASP A 183 -6.27 12.51 -4.49
CA ASP A 183 -5.38 13.40 -3.76
C ASP A 183 -4.80 12.62 -2.57
N LEU A 184 -3.48 12.72 -2.40
CA LEU A 184 -2.72 11.98 -1.40
C LEU A 184 -1.92 12.95 -0.53
N TRP A 185 -1.88 12.71 0.77
CA TRP A 185 -1.07 13.49 1.71
C TRP A 185 -0.05 12.61 2.40
N TYR A 186 1.19 13.07 2.37
CA TYR A 186 2.32 12.45 3.05
C TYR A 186 2.87 13.41 4.10
N GLY A 187 2.85 12.98 5.35
CA GLY A 187 3.39 13.70 6.50
C GLY A 187 4.90 13.52 6.66
N PRO A 188 5.45 13.86 7.82
CA PRO A 188 6.86 13.68 8.13
C PRO A 188 7.34 12.25 7.91
N GLY A 189 8.55 12.09 7.38
CA GLY A 189 9.13 10.78 7.05
C GLY A 189 8.43 10.06 5.89
N ASP A 190 7.78 10.81 4.98
CA ASP A 190 7.04 10.25 3.85
C ASP A 190 5.91 9.29 4.22
N ARG A 191 5.38 9.42 5.45
CA ARG A 191 4.29 8.59 5.92
C ARG A 191 2.98 9.01 5.26
N TRP A 192 2.31 8.10 4.57
CA TRP A 192 0.98 8.32 4.03
C TRP A 192 -0.04 8.53 5.16
N VAL A 193 -0.77 9.64 5.13
CA VAL A 193 -1.64 10.05 6.25
C VAL A 193 -3.07 10.32 5.85
N GLN A 194 -3.32 10.62 4.57
CA GLN A 194 -4.67 10.89 4.07
C GLN A 194 -4.78 10.60 2.58
N LEU A 195 -5.97 10.23 2.16
CA LEU A 195 -6.39 10.12 0.77
C LEU A 195 -7.76 10.73 0.60
N GLU A 196 -7.97 11.40 -0.52
CA GLU A 196 -9.29 11.87 -0.95
C GLU A 196 -9.51 11.56 -2.43
N SER A 197 -10.71 11.10 -2.77
CA SER A 197 -11.16 10.95 -4.15
C SER A 197 -12.67 11.23 -4.25
N LYS A 198 -13.18 11.25 -5.47
CA LYS A 198 -14.63 11.34 -5.72
C LYS A 198 -15.14 10.04 -6.31
N THR A 199 -16.28 9.57 -5.81
CA THR A 199 -17.01 8.47 -6.41
C THR A 199 -17.59 8.89 -7.77
N ARG A 200 -18.06 7.93 -8.57
CA ARG A 200 -18.76 8.22 -9.84
C ARG A 200 -20.00 9.08 -9.66
N THR A 201 -20.62 9.06 -8.49
CA THR A 201 -21.78 9.89 -8.12
C THR A 201 -21.40 11.25 -7.56
N GLY A 202 -20.08 11.59 -7.52
CA GLY A 202 -19.57 12.86 -7.07
C GLY A 202 -19.39 13.01 -5.56
N GLN A 203 -19.71 11.99 -4.77
CA GLN A 203 -19.52 11.98 -3.32
C GLN A 203 -18.03 11.93 -2.99
N ARG A 204 -17.64 12.57 -1.89
CA ARG A 204 -16.25 12.64 -1.43
C ARG A 204 -15.89 11.42 -0.58
N LEU A 205 -15.00 10.58 -1.08
CA LEU A 205 -14.41 9.47 -0.35
C LEU A 205 -13.10 9.94 0.29
N ARG A 206 -12.97 9.75 1.61
CA ARG A 206 -11.76 10.12 2.37
C ARG A 206 -11.26 8.98 3.22
N TYR A 207 -9.94 8.82 3.24
CA TYR A 207 -9.23 7.95 4.18
C TYR A 207 -8.51 8.85 5.18
N LEU A 208 -8.82 8.72 6.45
CA LEU A 208 -8.26 9.50 7.54
C LEU A 208 -7.52 8.55 8.49
N ILE A 209 -6.21 8.75 8.62
CA ILE A 209 -5.38 7.91 9.50
C ILE A 209 -5.82 8.03 10.97
N GLN A 210 -5.70 6.93 11.71
CA GLN A 210 -6.06 6.83 13.14
C GLN A 210 -4.81 6.93 14.02
#